data_a3994c2557ac1f6cbb25e9618dea7321
#
_entry.id   a3994c2557ac1f6cbb25e9618dea7321
#
_cell.length_a   1.000
_cell.length_b   1.000
_cell.length_c   1.000
_cell.angle_alpha   90.00
_cell.angle_beta   90.00
_cell.angle_gamma   90.00
#
_symmetry.space_group_name_H-M   'P 1'
#
loop_
_entity.id
_entity.type
_entity.pdbx_description
1 polymer ?
#
loop_
_entity_poly.entity_id
_entity_poly.type
_entity_poly.pdbx_seq_one_letter_code
_entity_poly.pdbx_strand_id
1 'polypeptide(L)'
;MNKVFVDTNLFLRYLTNDLPEQAAHLENLIERSNRGELRLVANSMVFAEIVWTLQSFYQYPKDKIDEIVSAIVASEAFEIEERDILLQALEDFHSLNIDFVDAYIASWMQKRRLDKIATLNKKDFKRIPGLSIVNLE
;
A
#
# COMPACT_ATOMS: atom_id res chain seq x y z
N MET A 1 -15.00 -14.40 15.33
CA MET A 1 -15.24 -13.01 14.95
C MET A 1 -15.50 -12.91 13.46
N ASN A 2 -16.44 -12.09 13.09
CA ASN A 2 -16.81 -11.91 11.68
C ASN A 2 -15.73 -11.11 10.94
N LYS A 3 -15.18 -11.67 9.87
CA LYS A 3 -14.15 -10.98 9.06
C LYS A 3 -14.77 -10.50 7.75
N VAL A 4 -14.47 -9.24 7.40
CA VAL A 4 -15.03 -8.58 6.23
C VAL A 4 -13.88 -8.04 5.39
N PHE A 5 -13.80 -8.48 4.13
CA PHE A 5 -12.78 -7.98 3.21
C PHE A 5 -13.24 -6.64 2.61
N VAL A 6 -12.35 -5.67 2.55
CA VAL A 6 -12.63 -4.34 2.01
C VAL A 6 -12.02 -4.22 0.62
N ASP A 7 -12.85 -3.90 -0.36
CA ASP A 7 -12.43 -3.74 -1.75
C ASP A 7 -11.85 -2.35 -2.03
N THR A 8 -11.08 -2.25 -3.08
CA THR A 8 -10.37 -1.04 -3.50
C THR A 8 -11.27 0.18 -3.59
N ASN A 9 -12.42 0.05 -4.23
CA ASN A 9 -13.29 1.21 -4.46
C ASN A 9 -13.81 1.83 -3.17
N LEU A 10 -14.09 1.01 -2.15
CA LEU A 10 -14.54 1.53 -0.86
C LEU A 10 -13.44 2.32 -0.16
N PHE A 11 -12.21 1.84 -0.22
CA PHE A 11 -11.06 2.60 0.27
C PHE A 11 -10.91 3.94 -0.46
N LEU A 12 -11.05 3.93 -1.79
CA LEU A 12 -10.89 5.15 -2.57
C LEU A 12 -11.95 6.19 -2.21
N ARG A 13 -13.20 5.77 -2.01
CA ARG A 13 -14.25 6.70 -1.58
C ARG A 13 -13.94 7.30 -0.21
N TYR A 14 -13.43 6.49 0.69
CA TYR A 14 -13.04 6.95 2.03
C TYR A 14 -11.85 7.92 1.97
N LEU A 15 -10.81 7.57 1.22
CA LEU A 15 -9.58 8.36 1.17
C LEU A 15 -9.75 9.68 0.41
N THR A 16 -10.55 9.69 -0.65
CA THR A 16 -10.75 10.90 -1.47
C THR A 16 -11.96 11.71 -1.05
N ASN A 17 -12.92 11.07 -0.41
CA ASN A 17 -14.18 11.67 0.02
C ASN A 17 -14.94 12.37 -1.12
N ASP A 18 -14.75 11.90 -2.35
CA ASP A 18 -15.41 12.47 -3.53
C ASP A 18 -16.92 12.15 -3.57
N LEU A 19 -17.33 11.08 -2.88
CA LEU A 19 -18.72 10.71 -2.69
C LEU A 19 -18.95 10.47 -1.19
N PRO A 20 -19.28 11.52 -0.42
CA PRO A 20 -19.33 11.43 1.05
C PRO A 20 -20.25 10.35 1.60
N GLU A 21 -21.36 10.05 0.93
CA GLU A 21 -22.25 8.99 1.38
C GLU A 21 -21.58 7.62 1.31
N GLN A 22 -20.78 7.39 0.28
CA GLN A 22 -20.02 6.14 0.13
C GLN A 22 -18.83 6.09 1.08
N ALA A 23 -18.16 7.22 1.28
CA ALA A 23 -17.06 7.32 2.24
C ALA A 23 -17.53 6.94 3.66
N ALA A 24 -18.72 7.33 4.03
CA ALA A 24 -19.29 7.06 5.34
C ALA A 24 -19.47 5.55 5.61
N HIS A 25 -19.62 4.74 4.56
CA HIS A 25 -19.75 3.28 4.74
C HIS A 25 -18.49 2.69 5.36
N LEU A 26 -17.30 3.05 4.88
CA LEU A 26 -16.07 2.53 5.44
C LEU A 26 -15.79 3.12 6.82
N GLU A 27 -16.07 4.40 7.02
CA GLU A 27 -15.94 5.03 8.32
C GLU A 27 -16.73 4.27 9.38
N ASN A 28 -17.97 3.92 9.06
CA ASN A 28 -18.83 3.14 9.96
C ASN A 28 -18.26 1.75 10.23
N LEU A 29 -17.73 1.08 9.20
CA LEU A 29 -17.11 -0.24 9.39
C LEU A 29 -15.85 -0.16 10.26
N ILE A 30 -15.06 0.89 10.10
CA ILE A 30 -13.87 1.11 10.93
C ILE A 30 -14.27 1.27 12.39
N GLU A 31 -15.30 2.05 12.67
CA GLU A 31 -15.81 2.22 14.04
C GLU A 31 -16.27 0.89 14.63
N ARG A 32 -16.98 0.08 13.85
CA ARG A 32 -17.44 -1.24 14.28
C ARG A 32 -16.27 -2.18 14.56
N SER A 33 -15.24 -2.13 13.72
CA SER A 33 -14.02 -2.91 13.94
C SER A 33 -13.31 -2.48 15.23
N ASN A 34 -13.23 -1.19 15.47
CA ASN A 34 -12.61 -0.65 16.68
C ASN A 34 -13.39 -1.02 17.95
N ARG A 35 -14.69 -1.26 17.84
CA ARG A 35 -15.53 -1.74 18.96
C ARG A 35 -15.48 -3.26 19.11
N GLY A 36 -14.74 -3.96 18.26
CA GLY A 36 -14.64 -5.42 18.32
C GLY A 36 -15.82 -6.18 17.73
N GLU A 37 -16.69 -5.51 16.99
CA GLU A 37 -17.88 -6.14 16.41
C GLU A 37 -17.57 -6.96 15.16
N LEU A 38 -16.48 -6.61 14.44
CA LEU A 38 -16.03 -7.31 13.26
C LEU A 38 -14.54 -7.05 13.06
N ARG A 39 -13.93 -7.72 12.10
CA ARG A 39 -12.55 -7.48 11.71
C ARG A 39 -12.49 -7.16 10.23
N LEU A 40 -11.89 -6.04 9.87
CA LEU A 40 -11.71 -5.66 8.46
C LEU A 40 -10.41 -6.27 7.93
N VAL A 41 -10.46 -6.78 6.71
CA VAL A 41 -9.32 -7.46 6.08
C VAL A 41 -9.03 -6.83 4.74
N ALA A 42 -7.75 -6.63 4.43
CA ALA A 42 -7.29 -6.18 3.12
C ALA A 42 -5.94 -6.82 2.82
N ASN A 43 -5.56 -6.82 1.54
CA ASN A 43 -4.29 -7.42 1.12
C ASN A 43 -3.48 -6.45 0.26
N SER A 44 -2.25 -6.86 -0.07
CA SER A 44 -1.31 -6.00 -0.79
C SER A 44 -1.78 -5.63 -2.20
N MET A 45 -2.53 -6.51 -2.86
CA MET A 45 -3.04 -6.22 -4.20
C MET A 45 -4.01 -5.04 -4.17
N VAL A 46 -4.87 -4.98 -3.15
CA VAL A 46 -5.80 -3.85 -2.97
C VAL A 46 -5.02 -2.56 -2.79
N PHE A 47 -3.98 -2.57 -1.97
CA PHE A 47 -3.17 -1.36 -1.74
C PHE A 47 -2.38 -0.95 -2.98
N ALA A 48 -1.92 -1.89 -3.80
CA ALA A 48 -1.28 -1.56 -5.07
C ALA A 48 -2.27 -0.83 -6.00
N GLU A 49 -3.50 -1.30 -6.08
CA GLU A 49 -4.55 -0.64 -6.87
C GLU A 49 -4.88 0.75 -6.32
N ILE A 50 -4.96 0.89 -5.00
CA ILE A 50 -5.22 2.17 -4.37
C ILE A 50 -4.15 3.19 -4.74
N VAL A 51 -2.88 2.84 -4.57
CA VAL A 51 -1.76 3.75 -4.87
C VAL A 51 -1.78 4.12 -6.35
N TRP A 52 -1.93 3.13 -7.23
CA TRP A 52 -1.97 3.37 -8.67
C TRP A 52 -3.10 4.33 -9.04
N THR A 53 -4.29 4.12 -8.51
CA THR A 53 -5.46 4.94 -8.82
C THR A 53 -5.33 6.35 -8.27
N LEU A 54 -4.84 6.50 -7.04
CA LEU A 54 -4.61 7.83 -6.45
C LEU A 54 -3.59 8.62 -7.27
N GLN A 55 -2.57 7.96 -7.78
CA GLN A 55 -1.53 8.59 -8.58
C GLN A 55 -2.00 8.90 -10.00
N SER A 56 -2.61 7.93 -10.68
CA SER A 56 -2.95 8.02 -12.10
C SER A 56 -4.23 8.78 -12.37
N PHE A 57 -5.27 8.52 -11.58
CA PHE A 57 -6.60 9.09 -11.82
C PHE A 57 -6.81 10.37 -11.01
N TYR A 58 -6.54 10.33 -9.71
CA TYR A 58 -6.73 11.50 -8.84
C TYR A 58 -5.54 12.46 -8.87
N GLN A 59 -4.41 12.02 -9.42
CA GLN A 59 -3.20 12.83 -9.57
C GLN A 59 -2.67 13.38 -8.24
N TYR A 60 -2.79 12.59 -7.18
CA TYR A 60 -2.22 12.94 -5.89
C TYR A 60 -0.70 12.82 -5.92
N PRO A 61 0.02 13.76 -5.32
CA PRO A 61 1.48 13.63 -5.20
C PRO A 61 1.86 12.50 -4.23
N LYS A 62 3.08 12.00 -4.39
CA LYS A 62 3.56 10.85 -3.61
C LYS A 62 3.54 11.07 -2.10
N ASP A 63 3.88 12.27 -1.64
CA ASP A 63 3.86 12.58 -0.22
C ASP A 63 2.45 12.47 0.37
N LYS A 64 1.45 12.92 -0.36
CA LYS A 64 0.06 12.81 0.08
C LYS A 64 -0.39 11.35 0.08
N ILE A 65 -0.03 10.59 -0.95
CA ILE A 65 -0.37 9.16 -1.03
C ILE A 65 0.25 8.41 0.15
N ASP A 66 1.53 8.64 0.42
CA ASP A 66 2.20 8.02 1.56
C ASP A 66 1.48 8.35 2.87
N GLU A 67 1.15 9.61 3.10
CA GLU A 67 0.47 10.07 4.31
C GLU A 67 -0.85 9.33 4.54
N ILE A 68 -1.73 9.33 3.53
CA ILE A 68 -3.10 8.81 3.72
C ILE A 68 -3.15 7.27 3.66
N VAL A 69 -2.33 6.65 2.81
CA VAL A 69 -2.34 5.19 2.68
C VAL A 69 -1.60 4.54 3.85
N SER A 70 -0.50 5.12 4.30
CA SER A 70 0.22 4.61 5.48
C SER A 70 -0.66 4.64 6.72
N ALA A 71 -1.48 5.65 6.88
CA ALA A 71 -2.41 5.72 8.02
C ALA A 71 -3.38 4.55 8.05
N ILE A 72 -3.89 4.15 6.87
CA ILE A 72 -4.78 2.98 6.76
C ILE A 72 -4.01 1.69 7.04
N VAL A 73 -2.84 1.53 6.42
CA VAL A 73 -2.05 0.30 6.57
C VAL A 73 -1.61 0.11 8.04
N ALA A 74 -1.30 1.19 8.73
CA ALA A 74 -0.90 1.15 10.13
C ALA A 74 -2.09 1.00 11.11
N SER A 75 -3.31 1.18 10.65
CA SER A 75 -4.50 1.16 11.51
C SER A 75 -4.80 -0.23 12.05
N GLU A 76 -5.06 -0.32 13.35
CA GLU A 76 -5.42 -1.58 14.01
C GLU A 76 -6.83 -2.06 13.66
N ALA A 77 -7.64 -1.23 13.02
CA ALA A 77 -8.97 -1.63 12.56
C ALA A 77 -8.90 -2.70 11.47
N PHE A 78 -7.76 -2.82 10.81
CA PHE A 78 -7.56 -3.74 9.69
C PHE A 78 -6.59 -4.87 10.02
N GLU A 79 -6.91 -6.06 9.53
CA GLU A 79 -5.99 -7.19 9.51
C GLU A 79 -5.33 -7.20 8.13
N ILE A 80 -4.02 -6.94 8.10
CA ILE A 80 -3.25 -6.84 6.86
C ILE A 80 -2.03 -7.73 7.00
N GLU A 81 -1.97 -8.80 6.20
CA GLU A 81 -0.93 -9.82 6.33
C GLU A 81 0.49 -9.29 6.10
N GLU A 82 0.65 -8.39 5.14
CA GLU A 82 1.95 -7.84 4.79
C GLU A 82 2.12 -6.39 5.22
N ARG A 83 1.59 -6.05 6.38
CA ARG A 83 1.61 -4.67 6.88
C ARG A 83 2.99 -4.04 6.88
N ASP A 84 3.98 -4.74 7.41
CA ASP A 84 5.35 -4.23 7.51
C ASP A 84 5.98 -4.04 6.13
N ILE A 85 5.72 -4.95 5.20
CA ILE A 85 6.21 -4.85 3.81
C ILE A 85 5.58 -3.64 3.13
N LEU A 86 4.28 -3.43 3.30
CA LEU A 86 3.58 -2.30 2.70
C LEU A 86 4.03 -0.97 3.26
N LEU A 87 4.25 -0.88 4.56
CA LEU A 87 4.73 0.37 5.17
C LEU A 87 6.12 0.74 4.67
N GLN A 88 7.02 -0.24 4.55
CA GLN A 88 8.35 0.01 3.98
C GLN A 88 8.25 0.40 2.50
N ALA A 89 7.38 -0.25 1.75
CA ALA A 89 7.17 0.07 0.34
C ALA A 89 6.66 1.51 0.15
N LEU A 90 5.74 1.96 0.98
CA LEU A 90 5.24 3.33 0.93
C LEU A 90 6.33 4.35 1.27
N GLU A 91 7.15 4.04 2.25
CA GLU A 91 8.31 4.88 2.61
C GLU A 91 9.26 5.01 1.43
N ASP A 92 9.64 3.91 0.80
CA ASP A 92 10.56 3.91 -0.33
C ASP A 92 9.95 4.58 -1.57
N PHE A 93 8.69 4.36 -1.82
CA PHE A 93 7.92 4.99 -2.90
C PHE A 93 8.04 6.51 -2.83
N HIS A 94 7.89 7.07 -1.64
CA HIS A 94 7.96 8.51 -1.40
C HIS A 94 9.40 9.00 -1.33
N SER A 95 10.20 8.43 -0.43
CA SER A 95 11.54 8.97 -0.13
C SER A 95 12.57 8.68 -1.20
N LEU A 96 12.47 7.54 -1.90
CA LEU A 96 13.38 7.19 -3.00
C LEU A 96 12.82 7.58 -4.37
N ASN A 97 11.58 8.04 -4.43
CA ASN A 97 10.90 8.42 -5.66
C ASN A 97 10.94 7.31 -6.71
N ILE A 98 10.46 6.13 -6.33
CA ILE A 98 10.36 4.96 -7.20
C ILE A 98 8.91 4.54 -7.34
N ASP A 99 8.61 3.70 -8.34
CA ASP A 99 7.29 3.15 -8.54
C ASP A 99 6.89 2.28 -7.33
N PHE A 100 5.61 2.32 -6.97
CA PHE A 100 5.15 1.60 -5.77
C PHE A 100 5.32 0.09 -5.89
N VAL A 101 5.00 -0.50 -7.06
CA VAL A 101 5.15 -1.95 -7.25
C VAL A 101 6.62 -2.35 -7.12
N ASP A 102 7.55 -1.55 -7.65
CA ASP A 102 8.98 -1.81 -7.51
C ASP A 102 9.41 -1.68 -6.05
N ALA A 103 8.88 -0.69 -5.34
CA ALA A 103 9.12 -0.52 -3.90
C ALA A 103 8.61 -1.72 -3.11
N TYR A 104 7.41 -2.21 -3.47
CA TYR A 104 6.84 -3.40 -2.84
C TYR A 104 7.71 -4.63 -3.08
N ILE A 105 8.15 -4.83 -4.33
CA ILE A 105 9.03 -5.96 -4.68
C ILE A 105 10.30 -5.94 -3.83
N ALA A 106 10.94 -4.77 -3.74
CA ALA A 106 12.16 -4.62 -2.96
C ALA A 106 11.95 -4.89 -1.47
N SER A 107 10.85 -4.38 -0.91
CA SER A 107 10.50 -4.60 0.50
C SER A 107 10.20 -6.08 0.77
N TRP A 108 9.48 -6.73 -0.15
CA TRP A 108 9.18 -8.15 -0.09
C TRP A 108 10.48 -8.97 -0.13
N MET A 109 11.41 -8.59 -1.00
CA MET A 109 12.72 -9.24 -1.10
C MET A 109 13.53 -9.10 0.19
N GLN A 110 13.59 -7.90 0.77
CA GLN A 110 14.29 -7.64 2.02
C GLN A 110 13.77 -8.51 3.15
N LYS A 111 12.46 -8.66 3.24
CA LYS A 111 11.83 -9.49 4.27
C LYS A 111 12.29 -10.94 4.16
N ARG A 112 12.58 -11.41 2.96
CA ARG A 112 13.00 -12.78 2.67
C ARG A 112 14.51 -12.92 2.48
N ARG A 113 15.26 -11.85 2.75
CA ARG A 113 16.72 -11.82 2.62
C ARG A 113 17.20 -12.14 1.22
N LEU A 114 16.46 -11.68 0.22
CA LEU A 114 16.85 -11.75 -1.18
C LEU A 114 17.51 -10.43 -1.56
N ASP A 115 18.73 -10.48 -2.08
CA ASP A 115 19.49 -9.25 -2.39
C ASP A 115 19.84 -9.11 -3.87
N LYS A 116 19.38 -10.02 -4.72
CA LYS A 116 19.67 -9.97 -6.16
C LYS A 116 18.39 -9.99 -6.95
N ILE A 117 18.29 -9.08 -7.94
CA ILE A 117 17.11 -8.99 -8.79
C ILE A 117 17.51 -9.02 -10.27
N ALA A 118 16.75 -9.76 -11.06
CA ALA A 118 16.83 -9.74 -12.51
C ALA A 118 15.74 -8.81 -13.03
N THR A 119 16.11 -7.70 -13.65
CA THR A 119 15.16 -6.68 -14.09
C THR A 119 15.71 -5.89 -15.27
N LEU A 120 14.79 -5.38 -16.10
CA LEU A 120 15.12 -4.38 -17.11
C LEU A 120 14.94 -2.95 -16.58
N ASN A 121 14.22 -2.78 -15.48
CA ASN A 121 14.01 -1.46 -14.86
C ASN A 121 15.11 -1.16 -13.85
N LYS A 122 16.28 -0.80 -14.36
CA LYS A 122 17.43 -0.52 -13.51
C LYS A 122 17.30 0.80 -12.76
N LYS A 123 16.56 1.75 -13.33
CA LYS A 123 16.45 3.09 -12.77
C LYS A 123 15.92 3.08 -11.34
N ASP A 124 14.82 2.39 -11.10
CA ASP A 124 14.20 2.34 -9.78
C ASP A 124 15.00 1.47 -8.81
N PHE A 125 15.41 0.28 -9.24
CA PHE A 125 16.07 -0.67 -8.35
C PHE A 125 17.49 -0.24 -7.94
N LYS A 126 18.15 0.60 -8.73
CA LYS A 126 19.44 1.19 -8.32
C LYS A 126 19.32 2.08 -7.08
N ARG A 127 18.16 2.63 -6.84
CA ARG A 127 17.92 3.53 -5.71
C ARG A 127 17.73 2.81 -4.39
N ILE A 128 17.61 1.48 -4.43
CA ILE A 128 17.31 0.69 -3.24
C ILE A 128 18.62 0.19 -2.61
N PRO A 129 18.93 0.62 -1.38
CA PRO A 129 20.16 0.20 -0.71
C PRO A 129 20.21 -1.32 -0.51
N GLY A 130 21.38 -1.92 -0.73
CA GLY A 130 21.60 -3.34 -0.48
C GLY A 130 21.07 -4.28 -1.55
N LEU A 131 20.52 -3.75 -2.65
CA LEU A 131 19.97 -4.54 -3.75
C LEU A 131 20.95 -4.54 -4.92
N SER A 132 21.26 -5.73 -5.42
CA SER A 132 22.16 -5.91 -6.57
C SER A 132 21.35 -6.32 -7.80
N ILE A 133 21.62 -5.66 -8.93
CA ILE A 133 20.98 -6.00 -10.20
C ILE A 133 21.84 -7.00 -10.94
N VAL A 134 21.25 -8.15 -11.31
CA VAL A 134 21.96 -9.21 -12.04
C VAL A 134 22.23 -8.76 -13.46
N ASN A 135 23.45 -9.06 -13.94
CA ASN A 135 23.81 -8.78 -15.32
C ASN A 135 23.06 -9.72 -16.27
N LEU A 136 22.31 -9.13 -17.20
CA LEU A 136 21.53 -9.89 -18.18
C LEU A 136 22.26 -9.86 -19.52
N GLU A 137 22.88 -10.96 -19.84
CA GLU A 137 23.56 -11.14 -21.13
C GLU A 137 22.77 -12.01 -22.08
#